data_6687d3bbeb69cc77198828e64c30243b
#
_entry.id   6687d3bbeb69cc77198828e64c30243b
#
_cell.length_a   1.000
_cell.length_b   1.000
_cell.length_c   1.000
_cell.angle_alpha   90.00
_cell.angle_beta   90.00
_cell.angle_gamma   90.00
#
_symmetry.space_group_name_H-M   'P 1'
#
loop_
_entity.id
_entity.type
_entity.pdbx_description
1 polymer ?
#
loop_
_entity_poly.entity_id
_entity_poly.type
_entity_poly.pdbx_seq_one_letter_code
_entity_poly.pdbx_strand_id
1 'polypeptide(L)'
;MSTRRRPFRERFGVSLRRQGGDALEWLAAAAAALALVAVLGLVALLTVRGLGHFWPGSLKALEVRDGGGATESLLGHVVARRDVPALQLREAGLSPGPGPGTRERLLLRLGNRDLGAPEFRWVLASDILEERTPAAATVLERSEWGPLFGYPLALRDDG
;
A
#
# COMPACT_ATOMS: atom_id res chain seq x y z
N MET A 1 -89.42 -13.63 -8.71
CA MET A 1 -88.12 -13.43 -9.40
C MET A 1 -87.48 -12.13 -8.88
N SER A 2 -86.60 -12.22 -7.90
CA SER A 2 -85.98 -11.03 -7.27
C SER A 2 -84.48 -11.10 -7.56
N THR A 3 -84.01 -10.25 -8.49
CA THR A 3 -82.59 -10.10 -8.85
C THR A 3 -81.97 -9.15 -7.89
N ARG A 4 -81.19 -9.61 -6.88
CA ARG A 4 -80.31 -8.80 -6.02
C ARG A 4 -79.12 -8.32 -6.84
N ARG A 5 -79.09 -7.03 -7.17
CA ARG A 5 -77.90 -6.34 -7.70
C ARG A 5 -76.92 -6.22 -6.55
N ARG A 6 -75.76 -6.82 -6.67
CA ARG A 6 -74.63 -6.64 -5.75
C ARG A 6 -74.03 -5.24 -5.96
N PRO A 7 -73.71 -4.51 -4.91
CA PRO A 7 -73.20 -3.16 -5.03
C PRO A 7 -71.75 -3.16 -5.58
N PHE A 8 -71.49 -2.26 -6.50
CA PHE A 8 -70.28 -2.04 -7.28
C PHE A 8 -69.05 -1.58 -6.45
N ARG A 9 -69.16 -1.47 -5.12
CA ARG A 9 -68.17 -0.87 -4.23
C ARG A 9 -67.06 -1.79 -3.78
N GLU A 10 -67.11 -3.08 -3.97
CA GLU A 10 -66.13 -4.02 -3.44
C GLU A 10 -64.94 -4.30 -4.35
N ARG A 11 -64.95 -3.79 -5.61
CA ARG A 11 -63.89 -4.10 -6.58
C ARG A 11 -62.69 -3.14 -6.54
N PHE A 12 -62.82 -1.97 -5.92
CA PHE A 12 -61.76 -0.97 -5.92
C PHE A 12 -60.84 -1.00 -4.69
N GLY A 13 -61.20 -1.69 -3.62
CA GLY A 13 -60.43 -1.72 -2.38
C GLY A 13 -59.26 -2.70 -2.38
N VAL A 14 -59.28 -3.71 -3.25
CA VAL A 14 -58.30 -4.82 -3.21
C VAL A 14 -57.05 -4.53 -4.03
N SER A 15 -57.12 -3.65 -5.02
CA SER A 15 -55.99 -3.36 -5.92
C SER A 15 -54.96 -2.37 -5.34
N LEU A 16 -55.40 -1.40 -4.51
CA LEU A 16 -54.51 -0.39 -3.93
C LEU A 16 -53.64 -0.95 -2.80
N ARG A 17 -54.12 -1.96 -2.08
CA ARG A 17 -53.37 -2.60 -0.98
C ARG A 17 -52.29 -3.53 -1.51
N ARG A 18 -52.46 -4.09 -2.71
CA ARG A 18 -51.51 -4.98 -3.35
C ARG A 18 -50.36 -4.22 -4.00
N GLN A 19 -50.64 -3.03 -4.57
CA GLN A 19 -49.62 -2.20 -5.18
C GLN A 19 -48.68 -1.52 -4.16
N GLY A 20 -49.16 -1.22 -2.95
CA GLY A 20 -48.32 -0.67 -1.87
C GLY A 20 -47.39 -1.72 -1.27
N GLY A 21 -47.79 -3.01 -1.24
CA GLY A 21 -46.95 -4.12 -0.80
C GLY A 21 -45.76 -4.36 -1.76
N ASP A 22 -46.06 -4.41 -3.04
CA ASP A 22 -45.05 -4.66 -4.07
C ASP A 22 -43.95 -3.57 -4.06
N ALA A 23 -44.32 -2.30 -3.90
CA ALA A 23 -43.34 -1.19 -3.84
C ALA A 23 -42.42 -1.27 -2.62
N LEU A 24 -42.95 -1.61 -1.45
CA LEU A 24 -42.17 -1.82 -0.22
C LEU A 24 -41.22 -3.03 -0.32
N GLU A 25 -41.68 -4.11 -0.93
CA GLU A 25 -40.86 -5.30 -1.18
C GLU A 25 -39.73 -5.01 -2.12
N TRP A 26 -39.97 -4.27 -3.20
CA TRP A 26 -38.91 -3.83 -4.12
C TRP A 26 -37.92 -2.88 -3.43
N LEU A 27 -38.39 -1.97 -2.58
CA LEU A 27 -37.54 -1.06 -1.83
C LEU A 27 -36.66 -1.82 -0.84
N ALA A 28 -37.24 -2.80 -0.11
CA ALA A 28 -36.50 -3.64 0.81
C ALA A 28 -35.45 -4.50 0.08
N ALA A 29 -35.80 -5.08 -1.05
CA ALA A 29 -34.88 -5.84 -1.87
C ALA A 29 -33.73 -4.97 -2.40
N ALA A 30 -34.03 -3.75 -2.87
CA ALA A 30 -33.03 -2.81 -3.33
C ALA A 30 -32.08 -2.37 -2.19
N ALA A 31 -32.62 -2.09 -1.00
CA ALA A 31 -31.81 -1.75 0.17
C ALA A 31 -30.89 -2.90 0.59
N ALA A 32 -31.41 -4.14 0.59
CA ALA A 32 -30.62 -5.33 0.88
C ALA A 32 -29.49 -5.55 -0.15
N ALA A 33 -29.80 -5.39 -1.44
CA ALA A 33 -28.81 -5.50 -2.51
C ALA A 33 -27.71 -4.42 -2.37
N LEU A 34 -28.10 -3.17 -2.06
CA LEU A 34 -27.16 -2.09 -1.84
C LEU A 34 -26.25 -2.34 -0.64
N ALA A 35 -26.82 -2.84 0.47
CA ALA A 35 -26.06 -3.21 1.65
C ALA A 35 -25.04 -4.33 1.34
N LEU A 36 -25.46 -5.34 0.57
CA LEU A 36 -24.58 -6.43 0.16
C LEU A 36 -23.42 -5.94 -0.70
N VAL A 37 -23.70 -5.08 -1.69
CA VAL A 37 -22.67 -4.47 -2.54
C VAL A 37 -21.72 -3.63 -1.72
N ALA A 38 -22.21 -2.84 -0.76
CA ALA A 38 -21.38 -2.04 0.12
C ALA A 38 -20.44 -2.90 0.99
N VAL A 39 -20.97 -3.98 1.59
CA VAL A 39 -20.16 -4.90 2.41
C VAL A 39 -19.11 -5.61 1.55
N LEU A 40 -19.48 -6.15 0.39
CA LEU A 40 -18.55 -6.81 -0.51
C LEU A 40 -17.49 -5.84 -1.03
N GLY A 41 -17.88 -4.60 -1.36
CA GLY A 41 -16.96 -3.55 -1.78
C GLY A 41 -15.96 -3.18 -0.67
N LEU A 42 -16.42 -3.08 0.57
CA LEU A 42 -15.56 -2.82 1.72
C LEU A 42 -14.58 -3.97 1.95
N VAL A 43 -15.05 -5.21 1.92
CA VAL A 43 -14.20 -6.41 2.07
C VAL A 43 -13.16 -6.46 0.95
N ALA A 44 -13.57 -6.24 -0.30
CA ALA A 44 -12.66 -6.21 -1.43
C ALA A 44 -11.59 -5.10 -1.27
N LEU A 45 -11.99 -3.90 -0.85
CA LEU A 45 -11.08 -2.79 -0.61
C LEU A 45 -10.06 -3.12 0.49
N LEU A 46 -10.52 -3.68 1.61
CA LEU A 46 -9.64 -4.08 2.71
C LEU A 46 -8.69 -5.19 2.30
N THR A 47 -9.17 -6.16 1.52
CA THR A 47 -8.35 -7.26 1.01
C THR A 47 -7.26 -6.75 0.07
N VAL A 48 -7.60 -5.91 -0.89
CA VAL A 48 -6.62 -5.35 -1.84
C VAL A 48 -5.58 -4.49 -1.12
N ARG A 49 -6.01 -3.63 -0.19
CA ARG A 49 -5.08 -2.81 0.58
C ARG A 49 -4.25 -3.62 1.57
N GLY A 50 -4.84 -4.62 2.20
CA GLY A 50 -4.15 -5.50 3.14
C GLY A 50 -3.10 -6.37 2.44
N LEU A 51 -3.44 -7.04 1.35
CA LEU A 51 -2.51 -7.85 0.56
C LEU A 51 -1.34 -7.03 0.03
N GLY A 52 -1.58 -5.77 -0.38
CA GLY A 52 -0.51 -4.88 -0.82
C GLY A 52 0.53 -4.57 0.27
N HIS A 53 0.13 -4.63 1.55
CA HIS A 53 1.03 -4.40 2.68
C HIS A 53 1.91 -5.63 2.99
N PHE A 54 1.41 -6.83 2.70
CA PHE A 54 2.15 -8.09 2.92
C PHE A 54 3.11 -8.42 1.78
N TRP A 55 3.02 -7.72 0.64
CA TRP A 55 3.94 -7.98 -0.46
C TRP A 55 5.32 -7.42 -0.11
N PRO A 56 6.35 -8.27 0.02
CA PRO A 56 7.68 -7.79 0.35
C PRO A 56 8.18 -6.86 -0.76
N GLY A 57 8.59 -5.67 -0.38
CA GLY A 57 9.24 -4.74 -1.30
C GLY A 57 10.48 -5.37 -1.92
N SER A 58 10.74 -5.11 -3.19
CA SER A 58 11.95 -5.61 -3.84
C SER A 58 13.20 -4.97 -3.22
N LEU A 59 14.23 -5.79 -2.97
CA LEU A 59 15.55 -5.30 -2.61
C LEU A 59 16.14 -4.50 -3.76
N LYS A 60 16.73 -3.36 -3.43
CA LYS A 60 17.45 -2.51 -4.34
C LYS A 60 18.93 -2.46 -3.96
N ALA A 61 19.79 -2.67 -4.94
CA ALA A 61 21.20 -2.38 -4.83
C ALA A 61 21.43 -0.99 -5.44
N LEU A 62 21.95 -0.08 -4.64
CA LEU A 62 22.17 1.31 -5.01
C LEU A 62 23.66 1.60 -4.94
N GLU A 63 24.22 2.18 -5.98
CA GLU A 63 25.53 2.81 -5.92
C GLU A 63 25.34 4.30 -5.62
N VAL A 64 25.80 4.72 -4.47
CA VAL A 64 25.57 6.08 -3.95
C VAL A 64 26.90 6.78 -3.79
N ARG A 65 26.94 8.05 -4.21
CA ARG A 65 28.08 8.93 -3.93
C ARG A 65 27.98 9.42 -2.49
N ASP A 66 29.02 9.18 -1.72
CA ASP A 66 29.13 9.75 -0.37
C ASP A 66 29.48 11.26 -0.46
N GLY A 67 29.19 12.01 0.61
CA GLY A 67 29.49 13.44 0.72
C GLY A 67 30.99 13.80 0.52
N GLY A 68 31.87 12.80 0.64
CA GLY A 68 33.31 12.89 0.33
C GLY A 68 33.70 12.57 -1.12
N GLY A 69 32.71 12.20 -1.97
CA GLY A 69 32.93 11.83 -3.38
C GLY A 69 33.29 10.37 -3.62
N ALA A 70 33.39 9.55 -2.58
CA ALA A 70 33.55 8.10 -2.71
C ALA A 70 32.22 7.44 -3.11
N THR A 71 32.30 6.29 -3.80
CA THR A 71 31.14 5.49 -4.16
C THR A 71 30.96 4.36 -3.13
N GLU A 72 29.78 4.25 -2.60
CA GLU A 72 29.38 3.21 -1.66
C GLU A 72 28.23 2.38 -2.25
N SER A 73 28.29 1.06 -2.09
CA SER A 73 27.21 0.15 -2.51
C SER A 73 26.31 -0.15 -1.32
N LEU A 74 25.03 0.17 -1.45
CA LEU A 74 24.00 -0.05 -0.45
C LEU A 74 23.00 -1.07 -0.97
N LEU A 75 22.66 -2.07 -0.13
CA LEU A 75 21.60 -3.04 -0.40
C LEU A 75 20.48 -2.83 0.61
N GLY A 76 19.27 -2.59 0.14
CA GLY A 76 18.16 -2.31 1.05
C GLY A 76 16.81 -2.18 0.37
N HIS A 77 15.79 -1.90 1.20
CA HIS A 77 14.44 -1.56 0.74
C HIS A 77 14.24 -0.06 0.73
N VAL A 78 13.61 0.46 -0.32
CA VAL A 78 13.13 1.84 -0.32
C VAL A 78 11.82 1.87 0.48
N VAL A 79 11.88 2.50 1.66
CA VAL A 79 10.74 2.59 2.58
C VAL A 79 9.87 3.81 2.28
N ALA A 80 10.50 4.92 1.91
CA ALA A 80 9.81 6.16 1.61
C ALA A 80 10.59 7.01 0.60
N ARG A 81 9.85 7.83 -0.14
CA ARG A 81 10.37 8.90 -0.98
C ARG A 81 9.77 10.22 -0.52
N ARG A 82 10.56 11.25 -0.40
CA ARG A 82 10.10 12.58 0.03
C ARG A 82 10.80 13.69 -0.74
N ASP A 83 10.01 14.64 -1.17
CA ASP A 83 10.50 15.89 -1.73
C ASP A 83 10.78 16.89 -0.59
N VAL A 84 12.00 17.40 -0.51
CA VAL A 84 12.45 18.35 0.51
C VAL A 84 12.99 19.60 -0.16
N PRO A 85 12.63 20.80 0.31
CA PRO A 85 13.19 22.04 -0.20
C PRO A 85 14.73 22.06 -0.10
N ALA A 86 15.40 22.50 -1.17
CA ALA A 86 16.87 22.57 -1.21
C ALA A 86 17.45 23.45 -0.10
N LEU A 87 16.70 24.48 0.32
CA LEU A 87 17.10 25.33 1.43
C LEU A 87 17.22 24.54 2.74
N GLN A 88 16.20 23.73 3.06
CA GLN A 88 16.18 22.90 4.26
C GLN A 88 17.31 21.86 4.27
N LEU A 89 17.68 21.32 3.11
CA LEU A 89 18.80 20.38 2.98
C LEU A 89 20.14 21.07 3.26
N ARG A 90 20.32 22.30 2.79
CA ARG A 90 21.52 23.09 3.07
C ARG A 90 21.64 23.46 4.54
N GLU A 91 20.55 23.83 5.18
CA GLU A 91 20.49 24.08 6.63
C GLU A 91 20.88 22.83 7.45
N ALA A 92 20.53 21.64 6.93
CA ALA A 92 20.92 20.35 7.52
C ALA A 92 22.37 19.93 7.17
N GLY A 93 23.14 20.77 6.51
CA GLY A 93 24.55 20.49 6.15
C GLY A 93 24.72 19.58 4.93
N LEU A 94 23.64 19.33 4.16
CA LEU A 94 23.70 18.54 2.94
C LEU A 94 23.93 19.41 1.71
N SER A 95 24.52 18.84 0.66
CA SER A 95 24.81 19.54 -0.59
C SER A 95 23.82 19.10 -1.69
N PRO A 96 22.61 19.69 -1.75
CA PRO A 96 21.57 19.24 -2.69
C PRO A 96 21.82 19.68 -4.15
N GLY A 97 23.00 20.15 -4.47
CA GLY A 97 23.34 20.71 -5.77
C GLY A 97 22.87 22.17 -5.95
N PRO A 98 23.20 22.80 -7.09
CA PRO A 98 22.88 24.20 -7.37
C PRO A 98 21.39 24.39 -7.70
N GLY A 99 20.84 25.56 -7.40
CA GLY A 99 19.51 26.02 -7.75
C GLY A 99 18.47 25.95 -6.64
N PRO A 100 17.37 26.69 -6.81
CA PRO A 100 16.18 26.59 -5.96
C PRO A 100 15.37 25.37 -6.32
N GLY A 101 14.39 25.01 -5.48
CA GLY A 101 13.42 23.95 -5.71
C GLY A 101 13.50 22.83 -4.68
N THR A 102 12.78 21.77 -4.95
CA THR A 102 12.74 20.56 -4.12
C THR A 102 13.73 19.52 -4.65
N ARG A 103 14.17 18.64 -3.75
CA ARG A 103 15.03 17.49 -4.06
C ARG A 103 14.39 16.25 -3.47
N GLU A 104 14.34 15.20 -4.26
CA GLU A 104 13.86 13.92 -3.80
C GLU A 104 14.89 13.26 -2.88
N ARG A 105 14.43 12.71 -1.76
CA ARG A 105 15.20 11.87 -0.84
C ARG A 105 14.54 10.52 -0.71
N LEU A 106 15.34 9.49 -0.68
CA LEU A 106 14.91 8.12 -0.45
C LEU A 106 15.31 7.69 0.96
N LEU A 107 14.37 7.13 1.71
CA LEU A 107 14.67 6.44 2.95
C LEU A 107 14.88 4.97 2.63
N LEU A 108 16.09 4.52 2.87
CA LEU A 108 16.49 3.13 2.71
C LEU A 108 16.51 2.44 4.06
N ARG A 109 15.93 1.23 4.12
CA ARG A 109 16.17 0.28 5.21
C ARG A 109 17.27 -0.66 4.76
N LEU A 110 18.42 -0.58 5.43
CA LEU A 110 19.63 -1.31 5.05
C LEU A 110 19.72 -2.69 5.72
N GLY A 111 18.94 -2.92 6.78
CA GLY A 111 19.09 -4.14 7.58
C GLY A 111 20.49 -4.25 8.22
N ASN A 112 20.92 -5.47 8.50
CA ASN A 112 22.30 -5.79 8.92
C ASN A 112 22.81 -4.95 10.11
N ARG A 113 21.92 -4.64 11.06
CA ARG A 113 22.19 -3.81 12.22
C ARG A 113 23.34 -4.35 13.07
N ASP A 114 23.49 -5.65 13.14
CA ASP A 114 24.56 -6.37 13.84
C ASP A 114 25.94 -6.18 13.22
N LEU A 115 26.01 -5.77 11.96
CA LEU A 115 27.26 -5.44 11.26
C LEU A 115 27.69 -3.97 11.44
N GLY A 116 27.01 -3.21 12.32
CA GLY A 116 27.35 -1.81 12.62
C GLY A 116 26.79 -0.80 11.61
N ALA A 117 26.00 -1.23 10.63
CA ALA A 117 25.33 -0.33 9.71
C ALA A 117 24.07 0.29 10.36
N PRO A 118 23.73 1.56 10.03
CA PRO A 118 22.47 2.14 10.48
C PRO A 118 21.31 1.41 9.84
N GLU A 119 20.24 1.11 10.60
CA GLU A 119 19.07 0.42 10.07
C GLU A 119 18.37 1.22 8.97
N PHE A 120 18.36 2.55 9.10
CA PHE A 120 17.75 3.46 8.13
C PHE A 120 18.74 4.55 7.72
N ARG A 121 18.76 4.85 6.43
CA ARG A 121 19.59 5.92 5.86
C ARG A 121 18.82 6.72 4.83
N TRP A 122 18.91 8.04 4.93
CA TRP A 122 18.43 8.96 3.91
C TRP A 122 19.50 9.18 2.85
N VAL A 123 19.12 9.05 1.59
CA VAL A 123 19.97 9.28 0.43
C VAL A 123 19.28 10.30 -0.47
N LEU A 124 20.01 11.25 -1.02
CA LEU A 124 19.50 12.14 -2.06
C LEU A 124 19.42 11.37 -3.39
N ALA A 125 18.33 11.55 -4.12
CA ALA A 125 18.19 10.93 -5.44
C ALA A 125 19.29 11.35 -6.42
N SER A 126 19.83 12.58 -6.26
CA SER A 126 20.96 13.09 -7.04
C SER A 126 22.29 12.38 -6.80
N ASP A 127 22.43 11.71 -5.65
CA ASP A 127 23.66 11.03 -5.26
C ASP A 127 23.63 9.55 -5.67
N ILE A 128 22.50 9.07 -6.14
CA ILE A 128 22.35 7.70 -6.67
C ILE A 128 22.93 7.67 -8.09
N LEU A 129 23.99 6.91 -8.24
CA LEU A 129 24.67 6.72 -9.53
C LEU A 129 24.03 5.59 -10.33
N GLU A 130 23.65 4.51 -9.65
CA GLU A 130 23.00 3.36 -10.26
C GLU A 130 22.01 2.74 -9.28
N GLU A 131 20.87 2.27 -9.82
CA GLU A 131 19.86 1.50 -9.09
C GLU A 131 19.60 0.19 -9.84
N ARG A 132 19.79 -0.94 -9.15
CA ARG A 132 19.52 -2.28 -9.69
C ARG A 132 18.59 -3.05 -8.76
N THR A 133 17.85 -3.99 -9.33
CA THR A 133 17.08 -4.97 -8.57
C THR A 133 17.75 -6.33 -8.74
N PRO A 134 18.66 -6.73 -7.85
CA PRO A 134 19.40 -7.98 -8.01
C PRO A 134 18.50 -9.18 -7.72
N ALA A 135 18.36 -10.08 -8.70
CA ALA A 135 17.53 -11.28 -8.56
C ALA A 135 18.07 -12.29 -7.52
N ALA A 136 19.38 -12.23 -7.25
CA ALA A 136 20.05 -13.14 -6.30
C ALA A 136 20.07 -12.60 -4.86
N ALA A 137 19.65 -11.35 -4.63
CA ALA A 137 19.59 -10.79 -3.28
C ALA A 137 18.42 -11.38 -2.51
N THR A 138 18.68 -11.75 -1.27
CA THR A 138 17.70 -12.41 -0.39
C THR A 138 17.54 -11.63 0.90
N VAL A 139 16.33 -11.64 1.44
CA VAL A 139 16.00 -11.16 2.77
C VAL A 139 15.93 -12.39 3.69
N LEU A 140 16.75 -12.43 4.69
CA LEU A 140 16.67 -13.42 5.76
C LEU A 140 16.05 -12.77 6.99
N GLU A 141 14.83 -13.18 7.33
CA GLU A 141 14.22 -12.75 8.58
C GLU A 141 14.80 -13.55 9.74
N ARG A 142 15.34 -12.84 10.71
CA ARG A 142 15.92 -13.43 11.91
C ARG A 142 15.02 -13.09 13.09
N SER A 143 14.95 -14.00 14.07
CA SER A 143 14.20 -13.79 15.32
C SER A 143 14.79 -12.67 16.18
N GLU A 144 16.08 -12.41 16.05
CA GLU A 144 16.80 -11.32 16.73
C GLU A 144 17.53 -10.48 15.68
N TRP A 145 17.79 -9.21 16.00
CA TRP A 145 18.56 -8.25 15.19
C TRP A 145 17.91 -7.77 13.87
N GLY A 146 16.65 -8.20 13.59
CA GLY A 146 15.93 -7.79 12.41
C GLY A 146 16.41 -8.47 11.12
N PRO A 147 15.97 -7.97 9.94
CA PRO A 147 16.27 -8.61 8.66
C PRO A 147 17.75 -8.46 8.28
N LEU A 148 18.30 -9.54 7.74
CA LEU A 148 19.59 -9.55 7.06
C LEU A 148 19.36 -9.49 5.56
N PHE A 149 20.04 -8.56 4.91
CA PHE A 149 20.05 -8.43 3.44
C PHE A 149 21.40 -8.88 2.92
N GLY A 150 21.40 -9.75 1.93
CA GLY A 150 22.65 -10.27 1.39
C GLY A 150 22.46 -11.21 0.20
N TYR A 151 23.58 -11.74 -0.24
CA TYR A 151 23.63 -12.74 -1.30
C TYR A 151 24.00 -14.07 -0.66
N PRO A 152 23.13 -15.09 -0.70
CA PRO A 152 23.47 -16.40 -0.16
C PRO A 152 24.58 -17.03 -1.01
N LEU A 153 25.68 -17.39 -0.37
CA LEU A 153 26.81 -18.08 -1.00
C LEU A 153 26.73 -19.60 -0.81
N ALA A 154 26.33 -20.04 0.37
CA ALA A 154 26.17 -21.44 0.71
C ALA A 154 25.23 -21.59 1.92
N LEU A 155 24.52 -22.71 1.97
CA LEU A 155 23.78 -23.15 3.14
C LEU A 155 24.60 -24.28 3.79
N ARG A 156 24.98 -24.11 5.05
CA ARG A 156 25.61 -25.19 5.84
C ARG A 156 24.60 -25.61 6.90
N ASP A 157 24.26 -26.88 6.89
CA ASP A 157 23.48 -27.52 7.94
C ASP A 157 24.49 -28.20 8.89
N ASP A 158 24.62 -27.67 10.09
CA ASP A 158 25.46 -28.22 11.15
C ASP A 158 24.58 -29.13 12.03
N GLY A 159 23.88 -30.14 11.42
CA GLY A 159 22.95 -31.08 12.01
C GLY A 159 23.30 -31.71 13.37
#